data_8402481d9ab01661aaf6fdd80f843895
#
_entry.id   8402481d9ab01661aaf6fdd80f843895
#
_cell.length_a   1.000
_cell.length_b   1.000
_cell.length_c   1.000
_cell.angle_alpha   90.00
_cell.angle_beta   90.00
_cell.angle_gamma   90.00
#
_symmetry.space_group_name_H-M   'P 1'
#
loop_
_entity.id
_entity.type
_entity.pdbx_description
1 polymer ?
#
loop_
_entity_poly.entity_id
_entity_poly.type
_entity_poly.pdbx_seq_one_letter_code
_entity_poly.pdbx_strand_id
1 'polypeptide(L)' 'MMPLTFAEIGEENIIRKIGGKQEVKAHLENLGFVVGGVVTIINTIGGNVIVNIKESRIAISKELAQKIMI' A
#
# COMPACT_ATOMS: atom_id res chain seq x y z
N MET A 1 7.84 10.36 6.73
CA MET A 1 6.79 9.51 6.17
C MET A 1 6.21 10.14 4.93
N MET A 2 5.86 9.33 3.96
CA MET A 2 5.20 9.79 2.75
C MET A 2 4.20 8.73 2.28
N PRO A 3 3.18 9.13 1.49
CA PRO A 3 2.25 8.16 0.93
C PRO A 3 2.96 7.16 0.02
N LEU A 4 2.45 5.95 -0.01
CA LEU A 4 2.99 4.88 -0.85
C LEU A 4 3.05 5.28 -2.33
N THR A 5 2.13 6.13 -2.78
CA THR A 5 2.09 6.59 -4.17
C THR A 5 3.35 7.32 -4.61
N PHE A 6 4.19 7.75 -3.68
CA PHE A 6 5.46 8.43 -3.98
C PHE A 6 6.63 7.46 -4.08
N ALA A 7 6.43 6.19 -3.76
CA ALA A 7 7.49 5.19 -3.84
C ALA A 7 7.81 4.87 -5.30
N GLU A 8 9.06 4.48 -5.54
CA GLU A 8 9.48 4.07 -6.87
C GLU A 8 9.12 2.61 -7.11
N ILE A 9 8.81 2.30 -8.36
CA ILE A 9 8.49 0.94 -8.78
C ILE A 9 9.70 0.04 -8.53
N GLY A 10 9.45 -1.11 -7.92
CA GLY A 10 10.48 -2.10 -7.63
C GLY A 10 11.21 -1.91 -6.31
N GLU A 11 11.00 -0.79 -5.63
CA GLU A 11 11.65 -0.50 -4.36
C GLU A 11 10.84 -1.05 -3.20
N GLU A 12 11.49 -1.76 -2.29
CA GLU A 12 10.85 -2.25 -1.08
C GLU A 12 10.73 -1.15 -0.05
N ASN A 13 9.57 -1.04 0.55
CA ASN A 13 9.30 -0.03 1.58
C ASN A 13 8.63 -0.69 2.77
N ILE A 14 8.87 -0.12 3.94
CA ILE A 14 8.24 -0.58 5.18
C ILE A 14 7.02 0.30 5.46
N ILE A 15 5.88 -0.33 5.71
CA ILE A 15 4.66 0.38 6.08
C ILE A 15 4.84 0.93 7.49
N ARG A 16 4.73 2.25 7.62
CA ARG A 16 4.93 2.92 8.91
C ARG A 16 3.62 3.32 9.57
N LYS A 17 2.59 3.56 8.77
CA LYS A 17 1.29 3.97 9.28
C LYS A 17 0.22 3.74 8.22
N ILE A 18 -0.98 3.39 8.66
CA ILE A 18 -2.16 3.32 7.81
C ILE A 18 -3.09 4.44 8.23
N GLY A 19 -3.39 5.35 7.30
CA GLY A 19 -4.28 6.47 7.56
C GLY A 19 -5.72 6.17 7.22
N GLY A 20 -6.58 7.18 7.36
CA GLY A 20 -7.98 7.08 7.02
C GLY A 20 -8.86 6.66 8.17
N LYS A 21 -10.14 6.43 7.85
CA LYS A 21 -11.13 6.01 8.84
C LYS A 21 -10.88 4.57 9.26
N GLN A 22 -11.46 4.19 10.39
CA GLN A 22 -11.28 2.84 10.93
C GLN A 22 -11.69 1.76 9.93
N GLU A 23 -12.74 1.99 9.17
CA GLU A 23 -13.21 1.05 8.15
C GLU A 23 -12.16 0.85 7.07
N VAL A 24 -11.50 1.93 6.65
CA VAL A 24 -10.45 1.87 5.64
C VAL A 24 -9.24 1.12 6.18
N LYS A 25 -8.85 1.42 7.41
CA LYS A 25 -7.73 0.73 8.06
C LYS A 25 -7.99 -0.77 8.16
N ALA A 26 -9.19 -1.15 8.59
CA ALA A 26 -9.55 -2.56 8.72
C ALA A 26 -9.52 -3.26 7.36
N HIS A 27 -10.03 -2.59 6.33
CA HIS A 27 -10.01 -3.14 4.98
C HIS A 27 -8.57 -3.38 4.48
N LEU A 28 -7.71 -2.41 4.67
CA LEU A 28 -6.31 -2.54 4.25
C LEU A 28 -5.59 -3.62 5.04
N GLU A 29 -5.84 -3.72 6.34
CA GLU A 29 -5.27 -4.78 7.17
C GLU A 29 -5.72 -6.15 6.70
N ASN A 30 -6.99 -6.29 6.35
CA ASN A 30 -7.53 -7.55 5.82
C ASN A 30 -6.86 -7.94 4.51
N LEU A 31 -6.45 -6.98 3.72
CA LEU A 31 -5.70 -7.23 2.49
C LEU A 31 -4.24 -7.58 2.75
N GLY A 32 -3.75 -7.35 3.95
CA GLY A 32 -2.37 -7.66 4.32
C GLY A 32 -1.48 -6.46 4.53
N PHE A 33 -2.01 -5.25 4.45
CA PHE A 33 -1.23 -4.03 4.68
C PHE A 33 -1.20 -3.73 6.18
N VAL A 34 -0.10 -4.11 6.82
CA VAL A 34 0.07 -3.92 8.27
C VAL A 34 1.32 -3.12 8.54
N VAL A 35 1.30 -2.36 9.62
CA VAL A 35 2.48 -1.59 10.06
C VAL A 35 3.63 -2.55 10.32
N GLY A 36 4.80 -2.21 9.78
CA GLY A 36 5.97 -3.07 9.86
C GLY A 36 6.11 -4.04 8.70
N GLY A 37 5.07 -4.20 7.89
CA GLY A 37 5.14 -5.06 6.72
C GLY A 37 5.90 -4.40 5.57
N VAL A 38 6.38 -5.23 4.65
CA VAL A 38 7.10 -4.76 3.46
C VAL A 38 6.13 -4.68 2.30
N VAL A 39 6.18 -3.58 1.55
CA VAL A 39 5.36 -3.36 0.38
C VAL A 39 6.24 -2.88 -0.77
N THR A 40 5.98 -3.40 -1.97
CA THR A 40 6.70 -3.01 -3.18
C THR A 40 5.69 -2.68 -4.26
N ILE A 41 5.83 -1.52 -4.90
CA ILE A 41 5.00 -1.18 -6.06
C ILE A 41 5.57 -1.92 -7.26
N ILE A 42 4.72 -2.72 -7.92
CA ILE A 42 5.09 -3.45 -9.11
C ILE A 42 4.81 -2.62 -10.36
N ASN A 43 3.63 -1.98 -10.40
CA ASN A 43 3.22 -1.21 -11.57
C ASN A 43 2.03 -0.32 -11.19
N THR A 44 1.69 0.60 -12.09
CA THR A 44 0.46 1.40 -11.97
C THR A 44 -0.30 1.27 -13.27
N ILE A 45 -1.59 0.98 -13.18
CA ILE A 45 -2.45 0.80 -14.35
C ILE A 45 -3.73 1.59 -14.12
N GLY A 46 -3.94 2.63 -14.95
CA GLY A 46 -5.08 3.51 -14.80
C GLY A 46 -5.08 4.16 -13.43
N GLY A 47 -6.18 4.04 -12.70
CA GLY A 47 -6.28 4.58 -11.35
C GLY A 47 -5.87 3.61 -10.25
N ASN A 48 -5.20 2.51 -10.59
CA ASN A 48 -4.84 1.47 -9.65
C ASN A 48 -3.34 1.32 -9.49
N VAL A 49 -2.92 0.89 -8.31
CA VAL A 49 -1.53 0.58 -7.99
C VAL A 49 -1.45 -0.91 -7.72
N ILE A 50 -0.57 -1.59 -8.44
CA ILE A 50 -0.34 -3.02 -8.23
C ILE A 50 0.87 -3.17 -7.31
N VAL A 51 0.66 -3.85 -6.19
CA VAL A 51 1.70 -3.99 -5.17
C VAL A 51 1.92 -5.44 -4.81
N ASN A 52 3.13 -5.71 -4.33
CA ASN A 52 3.51 -6.97 -3.73
C ASN A 52 3.55 -6.78 -2.23
N ILE A 53 2.81 -7.62 -1.50
CA ILE A 53 2.88 -7.67 -0.03
C ILE A 53 2.98 -9.13 0.37
N LYS A 54 3.98 -9.44 1.20
CA LYS A 54 4.30 -10.84 1.52
C LYS A 54 4.45 -11.63 0.23
N GLU A 55 3.64 -12.65 0.03
CA GLU A 55 3.69 -13.48 -1.17
C GLU A 55 2.53 -13.21 -2.11
N SER A 56 1.80 -12.11 -1.86
CA SER A 56 0.60 -11.78 -2.63
C SER A 56 0.81 -10.56 -3.50
N ARG A 57 0.18 -10.56 -4.65
CA ARG A 57 0.14 -9.41 -5.54
C ARG A 57 -1.29 -8.89 -5.57
N ILE A 58 -1.46 -7.63 -5.22
CA ILE A 58 -2.79 -7.04 -5.03
C ILE A 58 -2.85 -5.70 -5.78
N ALA A 59 -4.00 -5.45 -6.41
CA ALA A 59 -4.28 -4.14 -7.01
C ALA A 59 -5.18 -3.35 -6.06
N ILE A 60 -4.79 -2.13 -5.74
CA ILE A 60 -5.58 -1.23 -4.91
C ILE A 60 -5.74 0.10 -5.64
N SER A 61 -6.80 0.83 -5.32
CA SER A 61 -6.99 2.14 -5.91
C SER A 61 -5.93 3.11 -5.42
N LYS A 62 -5.70 4.16 -6.20
CA LYS A 62 -4.76 5.20 -5.83
C LYS A 62 -5.16 5.87 -4.51
N GLU A 63 -6.47 6.04 -4.29
CA GLU A 63 -6.98 6.63 -3.06
C GLU A 63 -6.61 5.78 -1.84
N LEU A 64 -6.72 4.46 -1.95
CA LEU A 64 -6.32 3.57 -0.87
C LEU A 64 -4.81 3.60 -0.68
N ALA A 65 -4.05 3.61 -1.76
CA ALA A 65 -2.59 3.65 -1.69
C ALA A 65 -2.10 4.91 -0.98
N GLN A 66 -2.81 6.03 -1.14
CA GLN A 66 -2.48 7.28 -0.46
C GLN A 66 -2.63 7.20 1.06
N LYS A 67 -3.38 6.23 1.56
CA LYS A 67 -3.57 6.04 3.01
C LYS A 67 -2.44 5.24 3.65
N ILE A 68 -1.62 4.58 2.84
CA ILE A 68 -0.49 3.79 3.33
C ILE A 68 0.74 4.70 3.37
N MET A 69 1.30 4.88 4.56
CA MET A 69 2.47 5.73 4.75
C MET A 69 3.72 4.86 4.90
N ILE A 70 4.75 5.26 4.20
CA ILE A 70 6.03 4.56 4.19
C ILE A 70 7.17 5.45 4.65
#